data_cc6243201771f6d85a8669671850c966
#
_entry.id   cc6243201771f6d85a8669671850c966
#
_cell.length_a   1.000
_cell.length_b   1.000
_cell.length_c   1.000
_cell.angle_alpha   90.00
_cell.angle_beta   90.00
_cell.angle_gamma   90.00
#
_symmetry.space_group_name_H-M   'P 1'
#
loop_
_entity.id
_entity.type
_entity.pdbx_description
1 polymer ?
#
loop_
_entity_poly.entity_id
_entity_poly.type
_entity_poly.pdbx_seq_one_letter_code
_entity_poly.pdbx_strand_id
1 'polypeptide(L)'
;SGEDISNKFGVSRTAIWKHIQALKAEGYDIESVPKKGYILRGTPDKLNPEEIEAALKTKWLGRNIRYCESINSTNELAKKAANEGCADGLVAIAEEQVSGKGRLSRGWFSPYGHGVWVSVVLKPPFLPQEAPKCTLMAAIAVVKAVNKYKGVKASLKWPNDILLNGKKMVGILTEMNAEFGKVNYIVI
;
A
#
# COMPACT_ATOMS: atom_id res chain seq x y z
N SER A 1 -0.21 -31.39 -9.01
CA SER A 1 -1.42 -31.52 -9.85
C SER A 1 -2.60 -30.82 -9.21
N GLY A 2 -3.74 -30.67 -9.92
CA GLY A 2 -4.98 -30.14 -9.32
C GLY A 2 -5.48 -31.03 -8.17
N GLU A 3 -5.13 -32.27 -8.17
CA GLU A 3 -5.43 -33.25 -7.10
C GLU A 3 -4.56 -33.00 -5.85
N ASP A 4 -3.28 -32.72 -6.03
CA ASP A 4 -2.38 -32.40 -4.91
C ASP A 4 -2.83 -31.10 -4.20
N ILE A 5 -3.26 -30.09 -4.99
CA ILE A 5 -3.80 -28.86 -4.44
C ILE A 5 -5.12 -29.13 -3.69
N SER A 6 -6.02 -29.91 -4.29
CA SER A 6 -7.29 -30.34 -3.69
C SER A 6 -7.04 -31.02 -2.33
N ASN A 7 -6.14 -31.99 -2.30
CA ASN A 7 -5.77 -32.71 -1.07
C ASN A 7 -5.12 -31.80 -0.03
N LYS A 8 -4.22 -30.91 -0.46
CA LYS A 8 -3.50 -30.00 0.44
C LYS A 8 -4.44 -29.00 1.14
N PHE A 9 -5.48 -28.52 0.43
CA PHE A 9 -6.42 -27.55 0.96
C PHE A 9 -7.75 -28.15 1.46
N GLY A 10 -7.93 -29.46 1.34
CA GLY A 10 -9.15 -30.15 1.80
C GLY A 10 -10.42 -29.75 1.03
N VAL A 11 -10.29 -29.35 -0.24
CA VAL A 11 -11.39 -28.89 -1.09
C VAL A 11 -11.52 -29.74 -2.35
N SER A 12 -12.70 -29.72 -3.01
CA SER A 12 -12.90 -30.50 -4.24
C SER A 12 -12.08 -29.96 -5.41
N ARG A 13 -11.77 -30.81 -6.40
CA ARG A 13 -11.08 -30.42 -7.64
C ARG A 13 -11.89 -29.34 -8.39
N THR A 14 -13.21 -29.40 -8.35
CA THR A 14 -14.09 -28.40 -8.95
C THR A 14 -13.96 -27.05 -8.25
N ALA A 15 -13.78 -27.02 -6.93
CA ALA A 15 -13.53 -25.79 -6.19
C ALA A 15 -12.17 -25.18 -6.59
N ILE A 16 -11.12 -25.99 -6.68
CA ILE A 16 -9.82 -25.55 -7.17
C ILE A 16 -9.93 -24.94 -8.57
N TRP A 17 -10.63 -25.63 -9.48
CA TRP A 17 -10.83 -25.10 -10.84
C TRP A 17 -11.54 -23.73 -10.83
N LYS A 18 -12.59 -23.57 -10.01
CA LYS A 18 -13.29 -22.29 -9.86
C LYS A 18 -12.37 -21.18 -9.36
N HIS A 19 -11.56 -21.45 -8.34
CA HIS A 19 -10.57 -20.49 -7.84
C HIS A 19 -9.53 -20.12 -8.90
N ILE A 20 -9.05 -21.09 -9.67
CA ILE A 20 -8.11 -20.82 -10.79
C ILE A 20 -8.77 -19.92 -11.85
N GLN A 21 -10.07 -20.15 -12.19
CA GLN A 21 -10.76 -19.28 -13.13
C GLN A 21 -10.96 -17.87 -12.57
N ALA A 22 -11.26 -17.73 -11.28
CA ALA A 22 -11.34 -16.42 -10.62
C ALA A 22 -10.01 -15.68 -10.66
N LEU A 23 -8.90 -16.33 -10.28
CA LEU A 23 -7.56 -15.73 -10.37
C LEU A 23 -7.20 -15.32 -11.81
N LYS A 24 -7.54 -16.15 -12.82
CA LYS A 24 -7.33 -15.77 -14.23
C LYS A 24 -8.15 -14.53 -14.60
N ALA A 25 -9.38 -14.42 -14.14
CA ALA A 25 -10.23 -13.25 -14.35
C ALA A 25 -9.67 -11.98 -13.68
N GLU A 26 -8.96 -12.14 -12.56
CA GLU A 26 -8.24 -11.06 -11.87
C GLU A 26 -6.90 -10.69 -12.54
N GLY A 27 -6.52 -11.39 -13.63
CA GLY A 27 -5.33 -11.06 -14.42
C GLY A 27 -4.08 -11.90 -14.10
N TYR A 28 -4.19 -12.94 -13.26
CA TYR A 28 -3.10 -13.89 -13.06
C TYR A 28 -2.89 -14.75 -14.30
N ASP A 29 -1.66 -14.78 -14.80
CA ASP A 29 -1.28 -15.68 -15.92
C ASP A 29 -1.02 -17.08 -15.37
N ILE A 30 -2.06 -17.91 -15.42
CA ILE A 30 -2.01 -19.30 -14.93
C ILE A 30 -2.20 -20.25 -16.09
N GLU A 31 -1.15 -21.00 -16.42
CA GLU A 31 -1.16 -22.04 -17.42
C GLU A 31 -1.68 -23.35 -16.83
N SER A 32 -2.61 -24.00 -17.55
CA SER A 32 -3.07 -25.35 -17.23
C SER A 32 -2.29 -26.36 -18.04
N VAL A 33 -1.45 -27.18 -17.37
CA VAL A 33 -0.62 -28.19 -18.04
C VAL A 33 -1.24 -29.58 -17.84
N PRO A 34 -1.62 -30.29 -18.94
CA PRO A 34 -2.19 -31.63 -18.84
C PRO A 34 -1.32 -32.54 -17.98
N LYS A 35 -1.94 -33.30 -17.07
CA LYS A 35 -1.30 -34.24 -16.12
C LYS A 35 -0.30 -33.63 -15.14
N LYS A 36 0.06 -32.35 -15.26
CA LYS A 36 1.00 -31.66 -14.36
C LYS A 36 0.30 -30.66 -13.42
N GLY A 37 -0.85 -30.12 -13.80
CA GLY A 37 -1.64 -29.18 -12.99
C GLY A 37 -1.55 -27.75 -13.48
N TYR A 38 -1.27 -26.80 -12.58
CA TYR A 38 -1.25 -25.37 -12.87
C TYR A 38 0.13 -24.78 -12.65
N ILE A 39 0.54 -23.87 -13.51
CA ILE A 39 1.80 -23.11 -13.40
C ILE A 39 1.44 -21.63 -13.41
N LEU A 40 1.85 -20.91 -12.38
CA LEU A 40 1.77 -19.44 -12.36
C LEU A 40 2.93 -18.89 -13.21
N ARG A 41 2.60 -18.18 -14.28
CA ARG A 41 3.56 -17.56 -15.22
C ARG A 41 3.78 -16.08 -14.90
N GLY A 42 2.75 -15.42 -14.39
CA GLY A 42 2.80 -14.01 -14.04
C GLY A 42 1.68 -13.59 -13.10
N THR A 43 1.90 -12.52 -12.38
CA THR A 43 0.92 -11.86 -11.51
C THR A 43 0.54 -10.51 -12.13
N PRO A 44 -0.70 -10.04 -11.93
CA PRO A 44 -1.08 -8.70 -12.36
C PRO A 44 -0.25 -7.65 -11.61
N ASP A 45 0.09 -6.56 -12.28
CA ASP A 45 0.75 -5.42 -11.64
C ASP A 45 -0.29 -4.58 -10.89
N LYS A 46 -0.75 -5.11 -9.77
CA LYS A 46 -1.76 -4.50 -8.87
C LYS A 46 -1.30 -4.57 -7.42
N LEU A 47 -1.81 -3.62 -6.63
CA LEU A 47 -1.59 -3.58 -5.18
C LEU A 47 -2.51 -4.59 -4.47
N ASN A 48 -2.21 -5.87 -4.58
CA ASN A 48 -3.00 -6.92 -3.93
C ASN A 48 -2.73 -6.96 -2.42
N PRO A 49 -3.74 -6.71 -1.56
CA PRO A 49 -3.58 -6.71 -0.10
C PRO A 49 -3.04 -8.02 0.46
N GLU A 50 -3.49 -9.16 -0.05
CA GLU A 50 -3.08 -10.49 0.42
C GLU A 50 -1.61 -10.75 0.12
N GLU A 51 -1.13 -10.36 -1.05
CA GLU A 51 0.29 -10.49 -1.43
C GLU A 51 1.16 -9.55 -0.60
N ILE A 52 0.69 -8.30 -0.37
CA ILE A 52 1.38 -7.34 0.49
C ILE A 52 1.47 -7.90 1.91
N GLU A 53 0.36 -8.37 2.49
CA GLU A 53 0.32 -8.90 3.84
C GLU A 53 1.23 -10.12 4.02
N ALA A 54 1.24 -11.03 3.04
CA ALA A 54 2.11 -12.21 3.03
C ALA A 54 3.61 -11.84 3.00
N ALA A 55 3.98 -10.72 2.36
CA ALA A 55 5.34 -10.23 2.27
C ALA A 55 5.80 -9.42 3.50
N LEU A 56 4.85 -8.93 4.32
CA LEU A 56 5.16 -8.09 5.46
C LEU A 56 5.90 -8.83 6.57
N LYS A 57 6.98 -8.22 7.05
CA LYS A 57 7.73 -8.67 8.24
C LYS A 57 7.47 -7.80 9.48
N THR A 58 6.58 -6.82 9.36
CA THR A 58 6.19 -5.91 10.43
C THR A 58 5.30 -6.60 11.45
N LYS A 59 5.34 -6.14 12.72
CA LYS A 59 4.51 -6.70 13.80
C LYS A 59 3.11 -6.08 13.84
N TRP A 60 2.97 -4.82 13.49
CA TRP A 60 1.72 -4.03 13.61
C TRP A 60 1.43 -3.18 12.36
N LEU A 61 2.43 -2.51 11.79
CA LEU A 61 2.28 -1.64 10.63
C LEU A 61 1.87 -2.44 9.40
N GLY A 62 0.76 -2.05 8.77
CA GLY A 62 0.25 -2.66 7.56
C GLY A 62 -0.47 -4.00 7.77
N ARG A 63 -0.77 -4.40 9.02
CA ARG A 63 -1.56 -5.60 9.31
C ARG A 63 -3.06 -5.40 9.12
N ASN A 64 -3.46 -4.18 8.87
CA ASN A 64 -4.82 -3.81 8.48
C ASN A 64 -4.71 -2.94 7.24
N ILE A 65 -5.05 -3.50 6.08
CA ILE A 65 -4.98 -2.82 4.79
C ILE A 65 -6.40 -2.54 4.32
N ARG A 66 -6.67 -1.28 3.93
CA ARG A 66 -7.88 -0.89 3.19
C ARG A 66 -7.49 -0.57 1.75
N TYR A 67 -7.97 -1.37 0.84
CA TYR A 67 -7.70 -1.26 -0.60
C TYR A 67 -8.92 -0.70 -1.34
N CYS A 68 -8.65 0.17 -2.33
CA CYS A 68 -9.64 0.64 -3.30
C CYS A 68 -9.00 0.63 -4.70
N GLU A 69 -9.74 0.25 -5.72
CA GLU A 69 -9.28 0.43 -7.11
C GLU A 69 -9.19 1.92 -7.46
N SER A 70 -10.21 2.70 -7.11
CA SER A 70 -10.24 4.15 -7.31
C SER A 70 -10.86 4.84 -6.10
N ILE A 71 -10.30 5.95 -5.68
CA ILE A 71 -10.77 6.73 -4.53
C ILE A 71 -10.41 8.22 -4.72
N ASN A 72 -11.09 9.10 -4.01
CA ASN A 72 -10.73 10.52 -4.03
C ASN A 72 -9.31 10.76 -3.51
N SER A 73 -8.99 10.20 -2.33
CA SER A 73 -7.67 10.32 -1.70
C SER A 73 -7.48 9.24 -0.66
N THR A 74 -6.31 8.58 -0.66
CA THR A 74 -5.94 7.61 0.38
C THR A 74 -5.81 8.27 1.76
N ASN A 75 -5.39 9.54 1.83
CA ASN A 75 -5.39 10.30 3.08
C ASN A 75 -6.82 10.49 3.63
N GLU A 76 -7.81 10.76 2.78
CA GLU A 76 -9.20 10.88 3.23
C GLU A 76 -9.75 9.55 3.74
N LEU A 77 -9.45 8.45 3.07
CA LEU A 77 -9.80 7.11 3.54
C LEU A 77 -9.15 6.80 4.89
N ALA A 78 -7.87 7.11 5.03
CA ALA A 78 -7.12 6.91 6.26
C ALA A 78 -7.66 7.78 7.42
N LYS A 79 -7.96 9.05 7.16
CA LYS A 79 -8.60 9.95 8.16
C LYS A 79 -9.98 9.44 8.60
N LYS A 80 -10.79 9.00 7.64
CA LYS A 80 -12.09 8.39 7.95
C LYS A 80 -11.92 7.18 8.85
N ALA A 81 -11.01 6.27 8.51
CA ALA A 81 -10.72 5.10 9.32
C ALA A 81 -10.22 5.46 10.73
N ALA A 82 -9.38 6.49 10.85
CA ALA A 82 -8.86 6.96 12.13
C ALA A 82 -9.96 7.52 13.03
N ASN A 83 -10.90 8.29 12.47
CA ASN A 83 -12.07 8.82 13.17
C ASN A 83 -13.05 7.70 13.59
N GLU A 84 -13.13 6.62 12.84
CA GLU A 84 -13.90 5.41 13.16
C GLU A 84 -13.19 4.53 14.20
N GLY A 85 -12.02 4.93 14.70
CA GLY A 85 -11.30 4.21 15.76
C GLY A 85 -10.42 3.07 15.28
N CYS A 86 -9.94 3.08 14.03
CA CYS A 86 -9.05 2.05 13.53
C CYS A 86 -7.81 1.85 14.41
N ALA A 87 -7.17 0.69 14.29
CA ALA A 87 -5.89 0.42 14.96
C ALA A 87 -4.77 1.32 14.42
N ASP A 88 -3.77 1.57 15.28
CA ASP A 88 -2.50 2.17 14.88
C ASP A 88 -1.82 1.31 13.81
N GLY A 89 -1.23 1.95 12.78
CA GLY A 89 -0.58 1.24 11.67
C GLY A 89 -1.50 0.76 10.56
N LEU A 90 -2.79 1.17 10.53
CA LEU A 90 -3.65 0.92 9.36
C LEU A 90 -3.03 1.56 8.12
N VAL A 91 -3.10 0.84 7.01
CA VAL A 91 -2.63 1.31 5.70
C VAL A 91 -3.82 1.39 4.73
N ALA A 92 -3.99 2.53 4.09
CA ALA A 92 -4.93 2.74 2.99
C ALA A 92 -4.14 2.78 1.68
N ILE A 93 -4.52 1.96 0.70
CA ILE A 93 -3.89 1.89 -0.62
C ILE A 93 -4.91 1.99 -1.74
N ALA A 94 -4.51 2.54 -2.87
CA ALA A 94 -5.35 2.61 -4.06
C ALA A 94 -4.53 2.48 -5.34
N GLU A 95 -5.19 2.01 -6.42
CA GLU A 95 -4.61 2.02 -7.77
C GLU A 95 -4.68 3.42 -8.40
N GLU A 96 -5.68 4.23 -7.98
CA GLU A 96 -5.93 5.58 -8.49
C GLU A 96 -6.40 6.52 -7.39
N GLN A 97 -6.01 7.79 -7.48
CA GLN A 97 -6.66 8.87 -6.73
C GLN A 97 -7.24 9.90 -7.69
N VAL A 98 -8.56 10.06 -7.67
CA VAL A 98 -9.30 11.02 -8.53
C VAL A 98 -9.04 12.48 -8.10
N SER A 99 -8.81 12.70 -6.81
CA SER A 99 -8.57 14.01 -6.21
C SER A 99 -7.36 13.97 -5.26
N GLY A 100 -6.24 13.39 -5.76
CA GLY A 100 -4.99 13.33 -5.00
C GLY A 100 -4.55 14.73 -4.53
N LYS A 101 -4.05 14.80 -3.29
CA LYS A 101 -3.69 16.06 -2.63
C LYS A 101 -2.20 16.11 -2.31
N GLY A 102 -1.63 17.29 -2.56
CA GLY A 102 -0.31 17.66 -2.11
C GLY A 102 -0.38 18.79 -1.07
N ARG A 103 0.77 19.28 -0.63
CA ARG A 103 0.88 20.41 0.29
C ARG A 103 0.30 21.69 -0.33
N LEU A 104 -0.21 22.59 0.52
CA LEU A 104 -0.81 23.87 0.12
C LEU A 104 -1.96 23.70 -0.88
N SER A 105 -2.79 22.67 -0.68
CA SER A 105 -3.96 22.36 -1.51
C SER A 105 -3.64 22.15 -3.01
N ARG A 106 -2.40 21.87 -3.36
CA ARG A 106 -2.02 21.51 -4.74
C ARG A 106 -2.56 20.12 -5.08
N GLY A 107 -3.07 19.96 -6.30
CA GLY A 107 -3.44 18.65 -6.81
C GLY A 107 -2.21 17.73 -6.94
N TRP A 108 -2.44 16.44 -6.75
CA TRP A 108 -1.45 15.39 -7.02
C TRP A 108 -2.00 14.42 -8.04
N PHE A 109 -1.40 14.40 -9.23
CA PHE A 109 -1.82 13.51 -10.32
C PHE A 109 -1.51 12.06 -9.94
N SER A 110 -2.53 11.22 -9.89
CA SER A 110 -2.46 9.85 -9.38
C SER A 110 -3.22 8.88 -10.27
N PRO A 111 -2.78 8.69 -11.53
CA PRO A 111 -3.49 7.84 -12.48
C PRO A 111 -3.42 6.36 -12.09
N TYR A 112 -4.42 5.60 -12.56
CA TYR A 112 -4.53 4.16 -12.32
C TYR A 112 -3.29 3.41 -12.79
N GLY A 113 -2.76 2.53 -11.92
CA GLY A 113 -1.66 1.61 -12.25
C GLY A 113 -0.30 2.27 -12.50
N HIS A 114 -0.14 3.59 -12.27
CA HIS A 114 1.11 4.30 -12.53
C HIS A 114 1.87 4.71 -11.27
N GLY A 115 1.46 4.24 -10.12
CA GLY A 115 2.12 4.57 -8.85
C GLY A 115 1.59 3.76 -7.68
N VAL A 116 2.23 3.95 -6.55
CA VAL A 116 1.79 3.41 -5.26
C VAL A 116 1.19 4.55 -4.46
N TRP A 117 -0.14 4.58 -4.41
CA TRP A 117 -0.89 5.58 -3.64
C TRP A 117 -1.19 4.97 -2.28
N VAL A 118 -0.51 5.45 -1.26
CA VAL A 118 -0.55 4.84 0.08
C VAL A 118 -0.61 5.89 1.16
N SER A 119 -1.44 5.66 2.16
CA SER A 119 -1.47 6.45 3.39
C SER A 119 -1.46 5.54 4.61
N VAL A 120 -0.79 5.99 5.66
CA VAL A 120 -0.60 5.26 6.91
C VAL A 120 -1.20 6.06 8.05
N VAL A 121 -1.99 5.41 8.91
CA VAL A 121 -2.47 6.00 10.16
C VAL A 121 -1.48 5.69 11.27
N LEU A 122 -1.00 6.72 11.95
CA LEU A 122 -0.18 6.60 13.14
C LEU A 122 -0.87 7.26 14.34
N LYS A 123 -0.78 6.64 15.51
CA LYS A 123 -1.30 7.16 16.78
C LYS A 123 -0.16 7.31 17.81
N PRO A 124 0.80 8.20 17.56
CA PRO A 124 1.99 8.30 18.40
C PRO A 124 1.69 8.98 19.73
N PRO A 125 2.35 8.56 20.83
CA PRO A 125 2.17 9.14 22.16
C PRO A 125 3.07 10.38 22.38
N PHE A 126 3.15 11.30 21.40
CA PHE A 126 3.98 12.49 21.51
C PHE A 126 3.18 13.78 21.28
N LEU A 127 3.82 14.94 21.52
CA LEU A 127 3.20 16.24 21.36
C LEU A 127 3.07 16.66 19.90
N PRO A 128 2.06 17.48 19.54
CA PRO A 128 1.83 17.93 18.16
C PRO A 128 3.05 18.56 17.47
N GLN A 129 3.92 19.25 18.23
CA GLN A 129 5.14 19.87 17.72
C GLN A 129 6.14 18.86 17.14
N GLU A 130 6.02 17.60 17.50
CA GLU A 130 6.88 16.52 17.00
C GLU A 130 6.38 15.88 15.69
N ALA A 131 5.15 16.18 15.28
CA ALA A 131 4.54 15.62 14.06
C ALA A 131 5.40 15.77 12.78
N PRO A 132 6.14 16.87 12.56
CA PRO A 132 7.03 16.97 11.40
C PRO A 132 8.10 15.89 11.31
N LYS A 133 8.49 15.29 12.44
CA LYS A 133 9.44 14.15 12.48
C LYS A 133 8.88 12.93 11.73
N CYS A 134 7.56 12.73 11.75
CA CYS A 134 6.92 11.64 11.02
C CYS A 134 7.11 11.77 9.50
N THR A 135 7.05 12.98 8.96
CA THR A 135 7.32 13.22 7.53
C THR A 135 8.74 12.79 7.15
N LEU A 136 9.73 13.18 7.98
CA LEU A 136 11.12 12.82 7.73
C LEU A 136 11.37 11.32 7.90
N MET A 137 10.76 10.71 8.91
CA MET A 137 10.83 9.27 9.14
C MET A 137 10.27 8.49 7.94
N ALA A 138 9.10 8.89 7.45
CA ALA A 138 8.49 8.28 6.26
C ALA A 138 9.39 8.47 5.03
N ALA A 139 9.92 9.66 4.82
CA ALA A 139 10.82 9.93 3.70
C ALA A 139 12.09 9.05 3.73
N ILE A 140 12.71 8.90 4.90
CA ILE A 140 13.87 8.02 5.09
C ILE A 140 13.50 6.56 4.83
N ALA A 141 12.32 6.11 5.30
CA ALA A 141 11.85 4.75 5.09
C ALA A 141 11.66 4.46 3.59
N VAL A 142 11.02 5.37 2.86
CA VAL A 142 10.80 5.24 1.41
C VAL A 142 12.14 5.27 0.65
N VAL A 143 13.04 6.19 0.94
CA VAL A 143 14.38 6.22 0.32
C VAL A 143 15.13 4.92 0.55
N LYS A 144 15.10 4.38 1.79
CA LYS A 144 15.72 3.08 2.10
C LYS A 144 15.06 1.92 1.34
N ALA A 145 13.75 1.94 1.19
CA ALA A 145 13.02 0.90 0.47
C ALA A 145 13.37 0.92 -1.03
N VAL A 146 13.31 2.10 -1.66
CA VAL A 146 13.59 2.27 -3.08
C VAL A 146 15.06 1.95 -3.41
N ASN A 147 15.98 2.35 -2.56
CA ASN A 147 17.43 2.11 -2.77
C ASN A 147 17.84 0.63 -2.58
N LYS A 148 16.92 -0.27 -2.20
CA LYS A 148 17.18 -1.72 -2.25
C LYS A 148 17.24 -2.27 -3.68
N TYR A 149 16.63 -1.58 -4.63
CA TYR A 149 16.66 -1.99 -6.03
C TYR A 149 18.01 -1.64 -6.65
N LYS A 150 18.64 -2.63 -7.31
CA LYS A 150 19.96 -2.46 -7.94
C LYS A 150 19.94 -1.34 -8.97
N GLY A 151 20.89 -0.42 -8.86
CA GLY A 151 21.03 0.72 -9.77
C GLY A 151 20.14 1.92 -9.46
N VAL A 152 19.25 1.81 -8.48
CA VAL A 152 18.39 2.93 -8.05
C VAL A 152 19.10 3.74 -6.96
N LYS A 153 19.16 5.07 -7.12
CA LYS A 153 19.72 6.02 -6.14
C LYS A 153 18.73 7.17 -5.94
N ALA A 154 17.74 6.94 -5.11
CA ALA A 154 16.82 7.99 -4.68
C ALA A 154 17.46 8.83 -3.57
N SER A 155 17.14 10.12 -3.54
CA SER A 155 17.63 11.07 -2.55
C SER A 155 16.48 11.87 -1.94
N LEU A 156 16.63 12.28 -0.70
CA LEU A 156 15.67 13.15 -0.02
C LEU A 156 15.88 14.61 -0.43
N LYS A 157 14.83 15.24 -0.91
CA LYS A 157 14.71 16.70 -1.01
C LYS A 157 13.82 17.19 0.14
N TRP A 158 14.49 17.76 1.13
CA TRP A 158 13.83 18.25 2.35
C TRP A 158 12.70 19.22 2.02
N PRO A 159 11.54 19.18 2.76
CA PRO A 159 11.29 18.27 3.89
C PRO A 159 10.53 17.00 3.52
N ASN A 160 9.95 16.87 2.32
CA ASN A 160 8.90 15.89 2.04
C ASN A 160 8.91 15.29 0.63
N ASP A 161 9.94 15.58 -0.15
CA ASP A 161 10.05 15.10 -1.53
C ASP A 161 11.18 14.09 -1.66
N ILE A 162 11.00 13.08 -2.50
CA ILE A 162 12.05 12.13 -2.86
C ILE A 162 12.31 12.26 -4.35
N LEU A 163 13.57 12.39 -4.69
CA LEU A 163 14.04 12.55 -6.07
C LEU A 163 14.73 11.28 -6.55
N LEU A 164 14.48 10.96 -7.81
CA LEU A 164 15.23 9.97 -8.57
C LEU A 164 15.74 10.64 -9.85
N ASN A 165 17.05 10.61 -10.07
CA ASN A 165 17.70 11.28 -11.22
C ASN A 165 17.29 12.76 -11.36
N GLY A 166 17.21 13.49 -10.24
CA GLY A 166 16.82 14.90 -10.18
C GLY A 166 15.33 15.19 -10.38
N LYS A 167 14.50 14.19 -10.70
CA LYS A 167 13.06 14.34 -10.86
C LYS A 167 12.32 13.87 -9.60
N LYS A 168 11.24 14.56 -9.26
CA LYS A 168 10.39 14.19 -8.12
C LYS A 168 9.67 12.88 -8.40
N MET A 169 10.02 11.85 -7.64
CA MET A 169 9.41 10.52 -7.69
C MET A 169 8.31 10.36 -6.64
N VAL A 170 8.52 10.90 -5.43
CA VAL A 170 7.55 10.79 -4.32
C VAL A 170 7.33 12.15 -3.68
N GLY A 171 6.09 12.42 -3.31
CA GLY A 171 5.70 13.52 -2.43
C GLY A 171 4.99 12.94 -1.20
N ILE A 172 5.35 13.42 -0.03
CA ILE A 172 4.76 12.99 1.23
C ILE A 172 3.91 14.12 1.78
N LEU A 173 2.64 13.83 2.05
CA LEU A 173 1.69 14.73 2.70
C LEU A 173 1.36 14.16 4.08
N THR A 174 1.73 14.89 5.12
CA THR A 174 1.39 14.56 6.50
C THR A 174 0.28 15.47 6.98
N GLU A 175 -0.80 14.89 7.47
CA GLU A 175 -1.93 15.57 8.08
C GLU A 175 -2.12 15.05 9.50
N MET A 176 -2.44 15.93 10.44
CA MET A 176 -2.57 15.58 11.86
C MET A 176 -3.94 16.03 12.38
N ASN A 177 -4.53 15.20 13.21
CA ASN A 177 -5.62 15.57 14.11
C ASN A 177 -5.07 15.60 15.55
N ALA A 178 -5.25 16.74 16.20
CA ALA A 178 -4.78 16.94 17.58
C ALA A 178 -5.76 17.83 18.35
N GLU A 179 -6.00 17.48 19.61
CA GLU A 179 -6.87 18.23 20.51
C GLU A 179 -6.22 18.33 21.89
N PHE A 180 -6.38 19.48 22.56
CA PHE A 180 -5.88 19.70 23.93
C PHE A 180 -4.39 19.35 24.13
N GLY A 181 -3.56 19.64 23.11
CA GLY A 181 -2.12 19.34 23.17
C GLY A 181 -1.76 17.87 22.98
N LYS A 182 -2.70 17.02 22.61
CA LYS A 182 -2.51 15.59 22.34
C LYS A 182 -2.77 15.27 20.88
N VAL A 183 -1.93 14.45 20.29
CA VAL A 183 -2.15 13.88 18.94
C VAL A 183 -3.17 12.76 19.05
N ASN A 184 -4.29 12.88 18.33
CA ASN A 184 -5.27 11.82 18.17
C ASN A 184 -4.79 10.82 17.11
N TYR A 185 -4.34 11.35 15.95
CA TYR A 185 -3.71 10.57 14.90
C TYR A 185 -2.92 11.46 13.92
N ILE A 186 -2.02 10.83 13.20
CA ILE A 186 -1.31 11.38 12.04
C ILE A 186 -1.60 10.48 10.85
N VAL A 187 -1.90 11.08 9.69
CA VAL A 187 -1.97 10.39 8.40
C VAL A 187 -0.82 10.87 7.53
N ILE A 188 -0.08 9.93 6.99
CA ILE A 188 1.05 10.20 6.11
C ILE A 188 0.77 9.58 4.75
#